data_7ca608ae185490a556968363b30fca58
#
_entry.id   7ca608ae185490a556968363b30fca58
#
_cell.length_a   1.000
_cell.length_b   1.000
_cell.length_c   1.000
_cell.angle_alpha   90.00
_cell.angle_beta   90.00
_cell.angle_gamma   90.00
#
_symmetry.space_group_name_H-M   'P 1'
#
loop_
_entity.id
_entity.type
_entity.pdbx_description
1 polymer ?
#
loop_
_entity_poly.entity_id
_entity_poly.type
_entity_poly.pdbx_seq_one_letter_code
_entity_poly.pdbx_strand_id
1 'polypeptide(L)'
;MATDTRPSVRWLTATSWLALLVFAATSTLIAVSLKHIGDDLQIGFGMRGALAPARALVLGAFTLLVGLLGDRFGMRWFLGGGMFVVALSLVGVWQSNGYVGLLIGLGGVGVGLGALEGLVSPLAADLHPRNVAVHLGVLHGFFPAGLVVSSFLIGASLDSGVEWRVPFVVVAVPAAVVGAMFLLGAYPAHGHHGPGRERLRVKAILGNRTFWLLTVAMMLTGGCEGSLIYWSPNFLQDQYGVGAKVGAAGLMAFSAAMAVGRFGMGAIARSVSLDRLMLGGAVLFVGVTSCAAGIDNLVVNVACLAGAGLLIACFWPGVLSLATERIGTGSATLLAMLAVAGIAGFGILPAAIGIVAERFGLRIGLGMVPATMVVVALILLIAARSAGAASAGAPGSAD
;
A
#
# COMPACT_ATOMS: atom_id res chain seq x y z
N MET A 1 27.89 22.38 -27.16
CA MET A 1 28.27 21.87 -25.84
C MET A 1 27.32 20.73 -25.50
N ALA A 2 27.74 19.48 -25.71
CA ALA A 2 26.98 18.32 -25.26
C ALA A 2 27.08 18.25 -23.75
N THR A 3 25.99 18.54 -23.05
CA THR A 3 25.90 18.37 -21.58
C THR A 3 26.10 16.89 -21.28
N ASP A 4 27.10 16.57 -20.47
CA ASP A 4 27.38 15.23 -19.96
C ASP A 4 26.13 14.71 -19.22
N THR A 5 25.29 13.94 -19.91
CA THR A 5 23.99 13.47 -19.45
C THR A 5 24.10 12.13 -18.71
N ARG A 6 25.14 11.95 -17.88
CA ARG A 6 25.19 10.78 -17.01
C ARG A 6 24.00 10.82 -16.04
N PRO A 7 23.23 9.73 -15.93
CA PRO A 7 22.10 9.70 -15.03
C PRO A 7 22.54 9.98 -13.59
N SER A 8 21.80 10.85 -12.90
CA SER A 8 22.09 11.19 -11.50
C SER A 8 21.55 10.08 -10.58
N VAL A 9 22.16 8.89 -10.62
CA VAL A 9 21.70 7.68 -9.91
C VAL A 9 21.42 7.95 -8.43
N ARG A 10 22.40 8.55 -7.73
CA ARG A 10 22.25 8.85 -6.27
C ARG A 10 21.10 9.83 -6.01
N TRP A 11 20.97 10.85 -6.85
CA TRP A 11 19.92 11.87 -6.74
C TRP A 11 18.52 11.23 -6.91
N LEU A 12 18.29 10.52 -8.01
CA LEU A 12 16.99 9.90 -8.30
C LEU A 12 16.65 8.80 -7.30
N THR A 13 17.63 8.04 -6.80
CA THR A 13 17.42 7.04 -5.74
C THR A 13 16.95 7.71 -4.45
N ALA A 14 17.63 8.76 -3.99
CA ALA A 14 17.23 9.50 -2.79
C ALA A 14 15.85 10.15 -2.97
N THR A 15 15.58 10.74 -4.14
CA THR A 15 14.27 11.32 -4.48
C THR A 15 13.17 10.26 -4.41
N SER A 16 13.41 9.04 -4.91
CA SER A 16 12.46 7.95 -4.84
C SER A 16 12.16 7.52 -3.40
N TRP A 17 13.17 7.47 -2.52
CA TRP A 17 12.98 7.20 -1.10
C TRP A 17 12.14 8.28 -0.41
N LEU A 18 12.45 9.56 -0.66
CA LEU A 18 11.68 10.69 -0.13
C LEU A 18 10.23 10.67 -0.65
N ALA A 19 10.02 10.26 -1.90
CA ALA A 19 8.68 10.13 -2.47
C ALA A 19 7.85 9.08 -1.72
N LEU A 20 8.44 7.93 -1.33
CA LEU A 20 7.76 6.91 -0.52
C LEU A 20 7.45 7.40 0.90
N LEU A 21 8.30 8.24 1.50
CA LEU A 21 7.99 8.90 2.77
C LEU A 21 6.78 9.84 2.63
N VAL A 22 6.73 10.64 1.55
CA VAL A 22 5.57 11.51 1.26
C VAL A 22 4.32 10.69 1.00
N PHE A 23 4.42 9.58 0.27
CA PHE A 23 3.31 8.64 0.06
C PHE A 23 2.75 8.15 1.40
N ALA A 24 3.63 7.68 2.29
CA ALA A 24 3.24 7.25 3.62
C ALA A 24 2.56 8.37 4.42
N ALA A 25 3.15 9.57 4.41
CA ALA A 25 2.59 10.73 5.09
C ALA A 25 1.16 11.05 4.62
N THR A 26 0.89 10.99 3.30
CA THR A 26 -0.47 11.21 2.78
C THR A 26 -1.47 10.16 3.26
N SER A 27 -1.03 8.91 3.48
CA SER A 27 -1.88 7.85 4.03
C SER A 27 -2.20 8.10 5.51
N THR A 28 -1.19 8.54 6.26
CA THR A 28 -1.29 8.85 7.68
C THR A 28 -2.15 10.08 7.96
N LEU A 29 -2.10 11.12 7.08
CA LEU A 29 -2.93 12.32 7.20
C LEU A 29 -4.40 11.97 7.40
N ILE A 30 -4.95 11.09 6.55
CA ILE A 30 -6.34 10.68 6.68
C ILE A 30 -6.53 9.79 7.91
N ALA A 31 -5.69 8.77 8.08
CA ALA A 31 -5.86 7.77 9.13
C ALA A 31 -5.87 8.37 10.54
N VAL A 32 -4.91 9.25 10.84
CA VAL A 32 -4.77 9.86 12.18
C VAL A 32 -5.75 11.01 12.40
N SER A 33 -6.09 11.76 11.34
CA SER A 33 -7.05 12.87 11.44
C SER A 33 -8.51 12.44 11.29
N LEU A 34 -8.80 11.16 11.02
CA LEU A 34 -10.13 10.68 10.61
C LEU A 34 -11.23 10.99 11.65
N LYS A 35 -10.90 10.88 12.94
CA LYS A 35 -11.81 11.27 14.02
C LYS A 35 -12.09 12.77 13.95
N HIS A 36 -11.05 13.60 13.90
CA HIS A 36 -11.18 15.06 13.85
C HIS A 36 -11.96 15.53 12.59
N ILE A 37 -11.72 14.89 11.43
CA ILE A 37 -12.48 15.13 10.20
C ILE A 37 -13.96 14.79 10.41
N GLY A 38 -14.24 13.65 11.05
CA GLY A 38 -15.59 13.21 11.31
C GLY A 38 -16.33 14.14 12.26
N ASP A 39 -15.66 14.59 13.31
CA ASP A 39 -16.24 15.47 14.33
C ASP A 39 -16.46 16.89 13.78
N ASP A 40 -15.52 17.43 12.98
CA ASP A 40 -15.63 18.75 12.37
C ASP A 40 -16.70 18.82 11.28
N LEU A 41 -16.72 17.84 10.36
CA LEU A 41 -17.68 17.78 9.26
C LEU A 41 -19.01 17.10 9.64
N GLN A 42 -19.16 16.65 10.88
CA GLN A 42 -20.36 15.94 11.40
C GLN A 42 -20.75 14.73 10.52
N ILE A 43 -19.75 13.93 10.08
CA ILE A 43 -19.94 12.77 9.23
C ILE A 43 -19.78 11.46 10.00
N GLY A 44 -20.68 10.51 9.73
CA GLY A 44 -20.66 9.17 10.31
C GLY A 44 -19.58 8.26 9.73
N PHE A 45 -19.49 7.04 10.23
CA PHE A 45 -18.47 6.06 9.81
C PHE A 45 -18.59 5.66 8.33
N GLY A 46 -19.81 5.61 7.79
CA GLY A 46 -20.03 5.31 6.36
C GLY A 46 -19.37 6.35 5.46
N MET A 47 -19.58 7.64 5.74
CA MET A 47 -18.94 8.72 4.99
C MET A 47 -17.43 8.79 5.24
N ARG A 48 -16.96 8.55 6.48
CA ARG A 48 -15.51 8.44 6.80
C ARG A 48 -14.89 7.29 5.99
N GLY A 49 -15.55 6.14 5.92
CA GLY A 49 -15.10 4.98 5.13
C GLY A 49 -15.03 5.23 3.62
N ALA A 50 -15.95 6.03 3.08
CA ALA A 50 -15.99 6.38 1.66
C ALA A 50 -14.83 7.28 1.19
N LEU A 51 -14.07 7.89 2.11
CA LEU A 51 -12.86 8.64 1.76
C LEU A 51 -11.73 7.71 1.27
N ALA A 52 -11.66 6.46 1.76
CA ALA A 52 -10.63 5.50 1.36
C ALA A 52 -10.69 5.15 -0.13
N PRO A 53 -11.84 4.73 -0.72
CA PRO A 53 -11.93 4.45 -2.14
C PRO A 53 -11.76 5.70 -3.02
N ALA A 54 -12.14 6.88 -2.57
CA ALA A 54 -11.95 8.12 -3.33
C ALA A 54 -10.48 8.32 -3.73
N ARG A 55 -9.55 7.97 -2.85
CA ARG A 55 -8.11 8.01 -3.15
C ARG A 55 -7.65 6.73 -3.86
N ALA A 56 -7.97 5.55 -3.31
CA ALA A 56 -7.40 4.28 -3.75
C ALA A 56 -7.81 3.88 -5.17
N LEU A 57 -9.09 4.06 -5.55
CA LEU A 57 -9.55 3.71 -6.89
C LEU A 57 -8.95 4.63 -7.96
N VAL A 58 -8.83 5.92 -7.67
CA VAL A 58 -8.18 6.87 -8.58
C VAL A 58 -6.68 6.55 -8.70
N LEU A 59 -6.01 6.24 -7.57
CA LEU A 59 -4.62 5.82 -7.57
C LEU A 59 -4.43 4.57 -8.45
N GLY A 60 -5.22 3.54 -8.26
CA GLY A 60 -5.13 2.30 -9.04
C GLY A 60 -5.39 2.53 -10.54
N ALA A 61 -6.41 3.30 -10.91
CA ALA A 61 -6.72 3.64 -12.28
C ALA A 61 -5.56 4.43 -12.94
N PHE A 62 -5.00 5.39 -12.21
CA PHE A 62 -3.91 6.21 -12.72
C PHE A 62 -2.58 5.44 -12.80
N THR A 63 -2.34 4.50 -11.90
CA THR A 63 -1.20 3.56 -11.97
C THR A 63 -1.21 2.76 -13.28
N LEU A 64 -2.38 2.23 -13.66
CA LEU A 64 -2.52 1.51 -14.94
C LEU A 64 -2.31 2.44 -16.14
N LEU A 65 -2.92 3.63 -16.11
CA LEU A 65 -2.79 4.62 -17.18
C LEU A 65 -1.33 5.01 -17.41
N VAL A 66 -0.61 5.30 -16.34
CA VAL A 66 0.79 5.73 -16.42
C VAL A 66 1.71 4.58 -16.81
N GLY A 67 1.41 3.34 -16.40
CA GLY A 67 2.10 2.15 -16.87
C GLY A 67 2.03 1.98 -18.40
N LEU A 68 0.93 2.43 -19.02
CA LEU A 68 0.75 2.41 -20.47
C LEU A 68 1.40 3.60 -21.20
N LEU A 69 1.44 4.75 -20.55
CA LEU A 69 1.86 6.02 -21.15
C LEU A 69 3.29 6.43 -20.78
N GLY A 70 3.86 5.84 -19.72
CA GLY A 70 5.15 6.22 -19.17
C GLY A 70 6.30 6.13 -20.19
N ASP A 71 6.30 5.08 -21.02
CA ASP A 71 7.29 4.87 -22.07
C ASP A 71 7.19 5.94 -23.19
N ARG A 72 6.00 6.50 -23.42
CA ARG A 72 5.75 7.46 -24.50
C ARG A 72 6.08 8.90 -24.10
N PHE A 73 5.74 9.30 -22.89
CA PHE A 73 5.87 10.69 -22.42
C PHE A 73 7.06 10.90 -21.48
N GLY A 74 7.71 9.82 -21.03
CA GLY A 74 8.87 9.83 -20.15
C GLY A 74 8.52 9.93 -18.65
N MET A 75 9.21 9.13 -17.85
CA MET A 75 9.00 9.00 -16.39
C MET A 75 9.12 10.34 -15.65
N ARG A 76 10.00 11.23 -16.11
CA ARG A 76 10.28 12.54 -15.49
C ARG A 76 9.02 13.36 -15.26
N TRP A 77 8.19 13.50 -16.29
CA TRP A 77 7.00 14.34 -16.24
C TRP A 77 5.89 13.73 -15.39
N PHE A 78 5.73 12.40 -15.43
CA PHE A 78 4.74 11.72 -14.59
C PHE A 78 5.13 11.73 -13.12
N LEU A 79 6.39 11.45 -12.76
CA LEU A 79 6.85 11.46 -11.38
C LEU A 79 6.86 12.89 -10.82
N GLY A 80 7.48 13.83 -11.51
CA GLY A 80 7.54 15.22 -11.05
C GLY A 80 6.19 15.90 -11.06
N GLY A 81 5.45 15.83 -12.17
CA GLY A 81 4.10 16.39 -12.29
C GLY A 81 3.11 15.74 -11.33
N GLY A 82 3.18 14.42 -11.15
CA GLY A 82 2.37 13.68 -10.19
C GLY A 82 2.57 14.19 -8.76
N MET A 83 3.82 14.43 -8.33
CA MET A 83 4.09 14.97 -6.99
C MET A 83 3.61 16.42 -6.83
N PHE A 84 3.63 17.23 -7.88
CA PHE A 84 2.99 18.55 -7.85
C PHE A 84 1.47 18.46 -7.77
N VAL A 85 0.85 17.49 -8.46
CA VAL A 85 -0.60 17.22 -8.31
C VAL A 85 -0.91 16.82 -6.87
N VAL A 86 -0.08 15.97 -6.22
CA VAL A 86 -0.22 15.68 -4.78
C VAL A 86 -0.18 16.95 -3.97
N ALA A 87 0.85 17.79 -4.16
CA ALA A 87 1.01 19.02 -3.39
C ALA A 87 -0.19 19.97 -3.54
N LEU A 88 -0.62 20.23 -4.76
CA LEU A 88 -1.79 21.09 -5.04
C LEU A 88 -3.08 20.52 -4.44
N SER A 89 -3.27 19.21 -4.53
CA SER A 89 -4.43 18.52 -3.96
C SER A 89 -4.46 18.61 -2.43
N LEU A 90 -3.31 18.49 -1.77
CA LEU A 90 -3.20 18.66 -0.32
C LEU A 90 -3.50 20.11 0.10
N VAL A 91 -3.06 21.10 -0.67
CA VAL A 91 -3.46 22.51 -0.47
C VAL A 91 -4.98 22.68 -0.67
N GLY A 92 -5.54 22.00 -1.68
CA GLY A 92 -6.99 21.98 -1.91
C GLY A 92 -7.77 21.39 -0.73
N VAL A 93 -7.28 20.30 -0.12
CA VAL A 93 -7.86 19.75 1.12
C VAL A 93 -7.78 20.74 2.26
N TRP A 94 -6.64 21.40 2.45
CA TRP A 94 -6.47 22.43 3.50
C TRP A 94 -7.48 23.56 3.36
N GLN A 95 -7.76 24.01 2.14
CA GLN A 95 -8.73 25.08 1.86
C GLN A 95 -10.20 24.60 1.83
N SER A 96 -10.45 23.30 1.86
CA SER A 96 -11.80 22.78 1.73
C SER A 96 -12.61 22.98 3.01
N ASN A 97 -13.86 23.46 2.86
CA ASN A 97 -14.79 23.66 3.95
C ASN A 97 -15.85 22.56 4.05
N GLY A 98 -15.72 21.44 3.33
CA GLY A 98 -16.74 20.40 3.32
C GLY A 98 -16.28 19.10 2.69
N TYR A 99 -17.15 18.10 2.85
CA TYR A 99 -16.89 16.71 2.44
C TYR A 99 -16.56 16.55 0.95
N VAL A 100 -17.25 17.27 0.06
CA VAL A 100 -17.00 17.18 -1.38
C VAL A 100 -15.62 17.69 -1.76
N GLY A 101 -15.17 18.81 -1.16
CA GLY A 101 -13.83 19.34 -1.38
C GLY A 101 -12.75 18.35 -0.90
N LEU A 102 -13.00 17.70 0.24
CA LEU A 102 -12.11 16.63 0.74
C LEU A 102 -12.03 15.44 -0.22
N LEU A 103 -13.17 14.97 -0.77
CA LEU A 103 -13.21 13.89 -1.77
C LEU A 103 -12.44 14.25 -3.04
N ILE A 104 -12.63 15.47 -3.57
CA ILE A 104 -11.91 15.95 -4.77
C ILE A 104 -10.41 16.02 -4.49
N GLY A 105 -10.01 16.57 -3.35
CA GLY A 105 -8.61 16.67 -2.97
C GLY A 105 -7.96 15.28 -2.82
N LEU A 106 -8.66 14.33 -2.19
CA LEU A 106 -8.16 12.95 -2.06
C LEU A 106 -8.09 12.23 -3.41
N GLY A 107 -9.06 12.45 -4.29
CA GLY A 107 -8.98 11.98 -5.68
C GLY A 107 -7.74 12.51 -6.40
N GLY A 108 -7.45 13.81 -6.26
CA GLY A 108 -6.25 14.43 -6.83
C GLY A 108 -4.95 13.86 -6.23
N VAL A 109 -4.90 13.62 -4.92
CA VAL A 109 -3.80 12.88 -4.28
C VAL A 109 -3.65 11.49 -4.92
N GLY A 110 -4.77 10.80 -5.19
CA GLY A 110 -4.78 9.51 -5.88
C GLY A 110 -4.15 9.57 -7.28
N VAL A 111 -4.43 10.62 -8.07
CA VAL A 111 -3.81 10.85 -9.39
C VAL A 111 -2.28 10.93 -9.27
N GLY A 112 -1.79 11.78 -8.40
CA GLY A 112 -0.33 11.99 -8.26
C GLY A 112 0.40 10.77 -7.72
N LEU A 113 -0.18 10.09 -6.71
CA LEU A 113 0.39 8.86 -6.16
C LEU A 113 0.29 7.68 -7.12
N GLY A 114 -0.72 7.64 -8.01
CA GLY A 114 -0.82 6.63 -9.06
C GLY A 114 0.34 6.76 -10.07
N ALA A 115 0.76 7.98 -10.39
CA ALA A 115 1.95 8.21 -11.21
C ALA A 115 3.23 7.72 -10.52
N LEU A 116 3.36 7.97 -9.21
CA LEU A 116 4.49 7.50 -8.42
C LEU A 116 4.51 5.96 -8.37
N GLU A 117 3.41 5.33 -7.99
CA GLU A 117 3.30 3.87 -7.84
C GLU A 117 3.62 3.12 -9.13
N GLY A 118 3.13 3.64 -10.28
CA GLY A 118 3.36 3.03 -11.58
C GLY A 118 4.80 3.10 -12.07
N LEU A 119 5.58 4.09 -11.63
CA LEU A 119 6.89 4.38 -12.23
C LEU A 119 8.08 4.32 -11.27
N VAL A 120 7.88 4.41 -9.96
CA VAL A 120 9.00 4.47 -9.01
C VAL A 120 9.78 3.16 -8.96
N SER A 121 9.11 2.02 -9.04
CA SER A 121 9.75 0.70 -9.06
C SER A 121 10.47 0.42 -10.38
N PRO A 122 9.90 0.68 -11.57
CA PRO A 122 10.66 0.66 -12.83
C PRO A 122 11.88 1.57 -12.82
N LEU A 123 11.74 2.81 -12.34
CA LEU A 123 12.88 3.72 -12.22
C LEU A 123 14.00 3.15 -11.35
N ALA A 124 13.65 2.60 -10.17
CA ALA A 124 14.64 1.99 -9.29
C ALA A 124 15.36 0.79 -9.93
N ALA A 125 14.64 -0.01 -10.73
CA ALA A 125 15.22 -1.12 -11.49
C ALA A 125 16.19 -0.64 -12.59
N ASP A 126 15.83 0.43 -13.30
CA ASP A 126 16.68 1.03 -14.34
C ASP A 126 17.96 1.68 -13.76
N LEU A 127 17.85 2.29 -12.58
CA LEU A 127 18.98 2.90 -11.88
C LEU A 127 19.95 1.85 -11.30
N HIS A 128 19.47 0.66 -10.94
CA HIS A 128 20.23 -0.37 -10.24
C HIS A 128 20.12 -1.77 -10.87
N PRO A 129 20.46 -1.95 -12.16
CA PRO A 129 20.19 -3.20 -12.90
C PRO A 129 20.91 -4.43 -12.35
N ARG A 130 22.02 -4.25 -11.60
CA ARG A 130 22.79 -5.37 -11.01
C ARG A 130 22.21 -5.90 -9.69
N ASN A 131 21.46 -5.07 -8.95
CA ASN A 131 20.97 -5.39 -7.61
C ASN A 131 19.50 -4.94 -7.43
N VAL A 132 18.65 -5.18 -8.43
CA VAL A 132 17.25 -4.72 -8.50
C VAL A 132 16.47 -5.10 -7.23
N ALA A 133 16.52 -6.37 -6.81
CA ALA A 133 15.75 -6.86 -5.66
C ALA A 133 16.11 -6.14 -4.35
N VAL A 134 17.41 -5.87 -4.12
CA VAL A 134 17.88 -5.17 -2.92
C VAL A 134 17.35 -3.74 -2.90
N HIS A 135 17.48 -3.02 -4.04
CA HIS A 135 17.05 -1.62 -4.12
C HIS A 135 15.53 -1.45 -4.05
N LEU A 136 14.77 -2.37 -4.65
CA LEU A 136 13.31 -2.41 -4.48
C LEU A 136 12.92 -2.71 -3.03
N GLY A 137 13.59 -3.65 -2.36
CA GLY A 137 13.36 -3.93 -0.95
C GLY A 137 13.61 -2.71 -0.07
N VAL A 138 14.71 -2.00 -0.27
CA VAL A 138 15.02 -0.75 0.44
C VAL A 138 13.97 0.32 0.12
N LEU A 139 13.66 0.55 -1.16
CA LEU A 139 12.68 1.52 -1.61
C LEU A 139 11.34 1.31 -0.88
N HIS A 140 10.77 0.11 -0.97
CA HIS A 140 9.48 -0.19 -0.33
C HIS A 140 9.55 -0.23 1.20
N GLY A 141 10.74 -0.35 1.80
CA GLY A 141 10.97 -0.20 3.23
C GLY A 141 10.75 1.24 3.74
N PHE A 142 10.91 2.25 2.87
CA PHE A 142 10.64 3.65 3.23
C PHE A 142 9.15 3.93 3.45
N PHE A 143 8.24 3.17 2.85
CA PHE A 143 6.80 3.35 3.09
C PHE A 143 6.41 3.08 4.56
N PRO A 144 6.65 1.87 5.15
CA PRO A 144 6.32 1.65 6.55
C PRO A 144 7.14 2.54 7.52
N ALA A 145 8.39 2.87 7.19
CA ALA A 145 9.16 3.82 7.97
C ALA A 145 8.53 5.22 7.95
N GLY A 146 8.02 5.65 6.80
CA GLY A 146 7.27 6.89 6.65
C GLY A 146 5.98 6.90 7.45
N LEU A 147 5.25 5.78 7.50
CA LEU A 147 4.05 5.64 8.34
C LEU A 147 4.37 5.86 9.81
N VAL A 148 5.47 5.29 10.31
CA VAL A 148 5.90 5.49 11.71
C VAL A 148 6.17 6.96 12.02
N VAL A 149 7.03 7.60 11.21
CA VAL A 149 7.43 8.99 11.44
C VAL A 149 6.24 9.94 11.31
N SER A 150 5.46 9.81 10.22
CA SER A 150 4.33 10.72 9.98
C SER A 150 3.18 10.51 10.98
N SER A 151 2.93 9.28 11.43
CA SER A 151 1.92 9.01 12.48
C SER A 151 2.26 9.74 13.77
N PHE A 152 3.54 9.68 14.19
CA PHE A 152 3.98 10.39 15.40
C PHE A 152 3.81 11.90 15.24
N LEU A 153 4.31 12.49 14.14
CA LEU A 153 4.27 13.93 13.92
C LEU A 153 2.85 14.47 13.82
N ILE A 154 1.98 13.81 13.04
CA ILE A 154 0.59 14.22 12.87
C ILE A 154 -0.18 14.03 14.18
N GLY A 155 -0.04 12.88 14.86
CA GLY A 155 -0.71 12.63 16.14
C GLY A 155 -0.29 13.63 17.21
N ALA A 156 1.00 13.97 17.31
CA ALA A 156 1.48 14.97 18.26
C ALA A 156 0.99 16.38 17.92
N SER A 157 0.90 16.75 16.64
CA SER A 157 0.37 18.06 16.23
C SER A 157 -1.10 18.22 16.58
N LEU A 158 -1.92 17.20 16.35
CA LEU A 158 -3.34 17.21 16.67
C LEU A 158 -3.57 17.29 18.20
N ASP A 159 -2.82 16.53 18.99
CA ASP A 159 -2.89 16.60 20.45
C ASP A 159 -2.45 17.95 21.03
N SER A 160 -1.59 18.69 20.30
CA SER A 160 -1.22 20.06 20.69
C SER A 160 -2.25 21.12 20.28
N GLY A 161 -3.41 20.71 19.73
CA GLY A 161 -4.50 21.59 19.33
C GLY A 161 -4.35 22.18 17.93
N VAL A 162 -3.43 21.67 17.11
CA VAL A 162 -3.31 22.09 15.71
C VAL A 162 -4.53 21.57 14.93
N GLU A 163 -5.17 22.43 14.16
CA GLU A 163 -6.32 22.08 13.31
C GLU A 163 -5.95 20.96 12.31
N TRP A 164 -6.82 19.97 12.13
CA TRP A 164 -6.57 18.77 11.32
C TRP A 164 -6.23 19.08 9.84
N ARG A 165 -6.59 20.24 9.32
CA ARG A 165 -6.28 20.69 7.96
C ARG A 165 -4.81 21.11 7.81
N VAL A 166 -4.17 21.63 8.88
CA VAL A 166 -2.80 22.14 8.83
C VAL A 166 -1.76 21.07 8.45
N PRO A 167 -1.78 19.85 8.99
CA PRO A 167 -0.88 18.78 8.54
C PRO A 167 -0.91 18.52 7.02
N PHE A 168 -2.05 18.73 6.35
CA PHE A 168 -2.16 18.54 4.90
C PHE A 168 -1.29 19.55 4.12
N VAL A 169 -1.37 20.84 4.46
CA VAL A 169 -0.53 21.87 3.81
C VAL A 169 0.94 21.70 4.20
N VAL A 170 1.25 21.24 5.40
CA VAL A 170 2.63 20.94 5.81
C VAL A 170 3.23 19.84 4.95
N VAL A 171 2.49 18.75 4.66
CA VAL A 171 2.94 17.65 3.79
C VAL A 171 2.97 18.07 2.31
N ALA A 172 2.20 19.07 1.89
CA ALA A 172 2.26 19.60 0.53
C ALA A 172 3.65 20.15 0.18
N VAL A 173 4.38 20.73 1.16
CA VAL A 173 5.73 21.29 0.94
C VAL A 173 6.72 20.20 0.51
N PRO A 174 6.97 19.12 1.28
CA PRO A 174 7.87 18.06 0.83
C PRO A 174 7.38 17.37 -0.45
N ALA A 175 6.06 17.26 -0.71
CA ALA A 175 5.55 16.75 -1.98
C ALA A 175 6.01 17.63 -3.16
N ALA A 176 5.88 18.96 -3.06
CA ALA A 176 6.34 19.89 -4.09
C ALA A 176 7.87 19.83 -4.28
N VAL A 177 8.64 19.75 -3.17
CA VAL A 177 10.10 19.62 -3.22
C VAL A 177 10.50 18.34 -3.95
N VAL A 178 9.89 17.19 -3.62
CA VAL A 178 10.14 15.91 -4.30
C VAL A 178 9.76 15.99 -5.78
N GLY A 179 8.64 16.67 -6.10
CA GLY A 179 8.24 16.94 -7.48
C GLY A 179 9.31 17.70 -8.26
N ALA A 180 9.85 18.78 -7.68
CA ALA A 180 10.96 19.54 -8.27
C ALA A 180 12.22 18.69 -8.42
N MET A 181 12.57 17.87 -7.40
CA MET A 181 13.72 16.97 -7.45
C MET A 181 13.61 15.95 -8.59
N PHE A 182 12.43 15.38 -8.85
CA PHE A 182 12.20 14.51 -10.01
C PHE A 182 12.33 15.27 -11.33
N LEU A 183 11.82 16.49 -11.45
CA LEU A 183 11.94 17.29 -12.67
C LEU A 183 13.39 17.72 -12.97
N LEU A 184 14.21 17.92 -11.94
CA LEU A 184 15.62 18.33 -12.08
C LEU A 184 16.56 17.14 -12.29
N GLY A 185 16.14 15.91 -12.01
CA GLY A 185 16.96 14.71 -12.14
C GLY A 185 17.35 14.40 -13.58
N ALA A 186 18.55 13.87 -13.81
CA ALA A 186 18.97 13.31 -15.10
C ALA A 186 18.62 11.81 -15.13
N TYR A 187 17.66 11.45 -15.97
CA TYR A 187 17.17 10.07 -16.13
C TYR A 187 18.09 9.25 -17.03
N PRO A 188 18.18 7.92 -16.80
CA PRO A 188 18.83 7.04 -17.77
C PRO A 188 18.11 7.17 -19.12
N ALA A 189 18.87 7.12 -20.21
CA ALA A 189 18.29 6.99 -21.54
C ALA A 189 17.40 5.74 -21.52
N HIS A 190 16.17 5.84 -22.04
CA HIS A 190 15.18 4.76 -22.01
C HIS A 190 15.83 3.48 -22.52
N GLY A 191 16.21 2.58 -21.62
CA GLY A 191 16.66 1.26 -21.96
C GLY A 191 15.44 0.53 -22.51
N HIS A 192 15.44 0.28 -23.81
CA HIS A 192 14.55 -0.72 -24.39
C HIS A 192 14.73 -1.98 -23.55
N HIS A 193 13.69 -2.42 -22.87
CA HIS A 193 13.69 -3.74 -22.26
C HIS A 193 14.11 -4.71 -23.35
N GLY A 194 15.29 -5.35 -23.19
CA GLY A 194 15.96 -6.06 -24.26
C GLY A 194 15.06 -7.05 -24.99
N PRO A 195 15.30 -7.29 -26.28
CA PRO A 195 14.54 -8.25 -27.09
C PRO A 195 14.80 -9.65 -26.51
N GLY A 196 13.86 -10.19 -25.72
CA GLY A 196 14.00 -11.52 -25.11
C GLY A 196 13.02 -11.83 -23.99
N ARG A 197 12.33 -10.84 -23.42
CA ARG A 197 11.19 -11.12 -22.55
C ARG A 197 9.97 -11.32 -23.45
N GLU A 198 9.58 -12.59 -23.66
CA GLU A 198 8.28 -12.92 -24.24
C GLU A 198 7.21 -12.16 -23.41
N ARG A 199 6.62 -11.11 -24.03
CA ARG A 199 5.47 -10.43 -23.46
C ARG A 199 4.32 -11.44 -23.46
N LEU A 200 4.04 -12.06 -22.33
CA LEU A 200 2.84 -12.87 -22.22
C LEU A 200 1.66 -12.03 -22.69
N ARG A 201 0.93 -12.58 -23.64
CA ARG A 201 -0.29 -11.91 -24.11
C ARG A 201 -1.23 -11.77 -22.93
N VAL A 202 -1.72 -10.57 -22.65
CA VAL A 202 -2.69 -10.28 -21.55
C VAL A 202 -3.82 -11.30 -21.52
N LYS A 203 -4.26 -11.76 -22.70
CA LYS A 203 -5.27 -12.84 -22.85
C LYS A 203 -4.85 -14.14 -22.16
N ALA A 204 -3.57 -14.51 -22.18
CA ALA A 204 -3.10 -15.73 -21.52
C ALA A 204 -3.10 -15.57 -19.99
N ILE A 205 -2.73 -14.39 -19.48
CA ILE A 205 -2.80 -14.06 -18.05
C ILE A 205 -4.26 -14.15 -17.59
N LEU A 206 -5.18 -13.49 -18.30
CA LEU A 206 -6.61 -13.44 -17.95
C LEU A 206 -7.30 -14.82 -18.04
N GLY A 207 -6.81 -15.72 -18.89
CA GLY A 207 -7.29 -17.10 -19.00
C GLY A 207 -6.79 -18.02 -17.88
N ASN A 208 -5.82 -17.59 -17.06
CA ASN A 208 -5.22 -18.43 -16.04
C ASN A 208 -6.00 -18.37 -14.71
N ARG A 209 -6.52 -19.51 -14.26
CA ARG A 209 -7.27 -19.61 -12.99
C ARG A 209 -6.43 -19.16 -11.78
N THR A 210 -5.16 -19.52 -11.75
CA THR A 210 -4.25 -19.13 -10.65
C THR A 210 -4.08 -17.61 -10.57
N PHE A 211 -4.08 -16.90 -11.72
CA PHE A 211 -4.08 -15.45 -11.76
C PHE A 211 -5.27 -14.87 -10.99
N TRP A 212 -6.48 -15.34 -11.23
CA TRP A 212 -7.67 -14.82 -10.56
C TRP A 212 -7.70 -15.13 -9.06
N LEU A 213 -7.26 -16.33 -8.66
CA LEU A 213 -7.13 -16.69 -7.25
C LEU A 213 -6.16 -15.75 -6.53
N LEU A 214 -4.98 -15.50 -7.13
CA LEU A 214 -3.98 -14.61 -6.55
C LEU A 214 -4.40 -13.12 -6.62
N THR A 215 -5.15 -12.71 -7.65
CA THR A 215 -5.75 -11.38 -7.77
C THR A 215 -6.73 -11.11 -6.62
N VAL A 216 -7.63 -12.06 -6.34
CA VAL A 216 -8.57 -11.95 -5.21
C VAL A 216 -7.83 -11.99 -3.88
N ALA A 217 -6.84 -12.87 -3.71
CA ALA A 217 -6.00 -12.91 -2.51
C ALA A 217 -5.29 -11.57 -2.29
N MET A 218 -4.72 -10.98 -3.34
CA MET A 218 -4.03 -9.69 -3.28
C MET A 218 -5.00 -8.55 -2.89
N MET A 219 -6.19 -8.53 -3.48
CA MET A 219 -7.22 -7.55 -3.15
C MET A 219 -7.65 -7.65 -1.69
N LEU A 220 -7.89 -8.87 -1.19
CA LEU A 220 -8.35 -9.09 0.17
C LEU A 220 -7.25 -8.80 1.21
N THR A 221 -6.01 -9.22 0.95
CA THR A 221 -4.87 -8.92 1.84
C THR A 221 -4.53 -7.43 1.85
N GLY A 222 -4.55 -6.77 0.69
CA GLY A 222 -4.43 -5.32 0.59
C GLY A 222 -5.56 -4.62 1.35
N GLY A 223 -6.78 -5.15 1.28
CA GLY A 223 -7.91 -4.66 2.07
C GLY A 223 -7.69 -4.78 3.58
N CYS A 224 -7.17 -5.91 4.06
CA CYS A 224 -6.86 -6.10 5.48
C CYS A 224 -5.76 -5.12 5.95
N GLU A 225 -4.66 -5.02 5.19
CA GLU A 225 -3.56 -4.07 5.47
C GLU A 225 -4.09 -2.62 5.49
N GLY A 226 -4.78 -2.23 4.43
CA GLY A 226 -5.35 -0.89 4.28
C GLY A 226 -6.36 -0.54 5.37
N SER A 227 -7.20 -1.49 5.78
CA SER A 227 -8.19 -1.27 6.83
C SER A 227 -7.55 -1.03 8.19
N LEU A 228 -6.51 -1.78 8.53
CA LEU A 228 -5.79 -1.57 9.80
C LEU A 228 -5.01 -0.25 9.78
N ILE A 229 -4.37 0.12 8.66
CA ILE A 229 -3.74 1.44 8.51
C ILE A 229 -4.78 2.56 8.66
N TYR A 230 -5.93 2.42 8.01
CA TYR A 230 -6.94 3.46 7.90
C TYR A 230 -7.73 3.66 9.20
N TRP A 231 -8.20 2.57 9.81
CA TRP A 231 -9.14 2.63 10.92
C TRP A 231 -8.51 2.54 12.30
N SER A 232 -7.29 1.97 12.46
CA SER A 232 -6.73 1.73 13.79
C SER A 232 -6.55 3.00 14.63
N PRO A 233 -6.08 4.17 14.11
CA PRO A 233 -5.99 5.37 14.93
C PRO A 233 -7.36 5.87 15.38
N ASN A 234 -8.35 5.88 14.50
CA ASN A 234 -9.71 6.30 14.83
C ASN A 234 -10.37 5.33 15.84
N PHE A 235 -10.18 4.02 15.63
CA PHE A 235 -10.70 3.01 16.57
C PHE A 235 -10.18 3.21 17.98
N LEU A 236 -8.86 3.39 18.15
CA LEU A 236 -8.28 3.60 19.46
C LEU A 236 -8.76 4.90 20.10
N GLN A 237 -8.90 5.98 19.34
CA GLN A 237 -9.41 7.26 19.82
C GLN A 237 -10.87 7.17 20.26
N ASP A 238 -11.74 6.55 19.47
CA ASP A 238 -13.16 6.45 19.77
C ASP A 238 -13.45 5.43 20.87
N GLN A 239 -12.77 4.27 20.84
CA GLN A 239 -13.02 3.18 21.77
C GLN A 239 -12.52 3.48 23.19
N TYR A 240 -11.36 4.15 23.32
CA TYR A 240 -10.68 4.36 24.59
C TYR A 240 -10.69 5.82 25.05
N GLY A 241 -11.25 6.74 24.27
CA GLY A 241 -11.27 8.17 24.60
C GLY A 241 -9.88 8.80 24.68
N VAL A 242 -8.90 8.21 23.97
CA VAL A 242 -7.50 8.68 23.97
C VAL A 242 -7.25 9.73 22.89
N GLY A 243 -6.21 10.54 23.07
CA GLY A 243 -5.81 11.57 22.08
C GLY A 243 -5.24 10.97 20.78
N ALA A 244 -5.07 11.83 19.79
CA ALA A 244 -4.60 11.44 18.45
C ALA A 244 -3.20 10.82 18.46
N LYS A 245 -2.31 11.27 19.35
CA LYS A 245 -0.95 10.72 19.51
C LYS A 245 -1.00 9.26 19.98
N VAL A 246 -1.88 8.92 20.92
CA VAL A 246 -2.04 7.54 21.40
C VAL A 246 -2.74 6.69 20.34
N GLY A 247 -3.74 7.23 19.64
CA GLY A 247 -4.33 6.58 18.47
C GLY A 247 -3.30 6.27 17.39
N ALA A 248 -2.43 7.24 17.08
CA ALA A 248 -1.33 7.08 16.13
C ALA A 248 -0.30 6.03 16.57
N ALA A 249 -0.08 5.84 17.89
CA ALA A 249 0.85 4.82 18.41
C ALA A 249 0.44 3.39 17.99
N GLY A 250 -0.86 3.11 17.86
CA GLY A 250 -1.33 1.83 17.30
C GLY A 250 -0.88 1.62 15.85
N LEU A 251 -1.03 2.63 14.99
CA LEU A 251 -0.55 2.60 13.61
C LEU A 251 0.99 2.53 13.54
N MET A 252 1.69 3.23 14.43
CA MET A 252 3.15 3.14 14.54
C MET A 252 3.60 1.71 14.88
N ALA A 253 2.96 1.07 15.87
CA ALA A 253 3.27 -0.30 16.28
C ALA A 253 3.02 -1.30 15.14
N PHE A 254 1.89 -1.18 14.46
CA PHE A 254 1.57 -1.95 13.25
C PHE A 254 2.63 -1.79 12.16
N SER A 255 2.97 -0.53 11.82
CA SER A 255 3.89 -0.22 10.72
C SER A 255 5.33 -0.59 11.02
N ALA A 256 5.79 -0.39 12.25
CA ALA A 256 7.14 -0.78 12.68
C ALA A 256 7.29 -2.32 12.64
N ALA A 257 6.31 -3.05 13.16
CA ALA A 257 6.31 -4.51 13.10
C ALA A 257 6.22 -5.04 11.66
N MET A 258 5.44 -4.39 10.79
CA MET A 258 5.38 -4.70 9.37
C MET A 258 6.72 -4.47 8.67
N ALA A 259 7.44 -3.39 9.00
CA ALA A 259 8.79 -3.15 8.47
C ALA A 259 9.75 -4.27 8.88
N VAL A 260 9.76 -4.66 10.16
CA VAL A 260 10.56 -5.78 10.68
C VAL A 260 10.19 -7.08 9.94
N GLY A 261 8.90 -7.36 9.75
CA GLY A 261 8.42 -8.54 9.03
C GLY A 261 8.88 -8.56 7.57
N ARG A 262 8.81 -7.43 6.86
CA ARG A 262 9.27 -7.32 5.46
C ARG A 262 10.77 -7.57 5.32
N PHE A 263 11.59 -7.03 6.19
CA PHE A 263 13.05 -7.28 6.19
C PHE A 263 13.39 -8.71 6.60
N GLY A 264 12.67 -9.27 7.60
CA GLY A 264 12.90 -10.63 8.10
C GLY A 264 12.44 -11.74 7.14
N MET A 265 11.51 -11.44 6.25
CA MET A 265 10.89 -12.42 5.35
C MET A 265 11.90 -13.12 4.44
N GLY A 266 12.92 -12.40 3.94
CA GLY A 266 13.96 -12.98 3.10
C GLY A 266 14.81 -14.05 3.81
N ALA A 267 14.97 -13.96 5.12
CA ALA A 267 15.65 -14.96 5.92
C ALA A 267 14.77 -16.19 6.19
N ILE A 268 13.49 -15.97 6.51
CA ILE A 268 12.52 -17.04 6.81
C ILE A 268 12.18 -17.85 5.56
N ALA A 269 12.04 -17.20 4.40
CA ALA A 269 11.73 -17.84 3.13
C ALA A 269 12.85 -18.82 2.63
N ARG A 270 14.04 -18.79 3.24
CA ARG A 270 15.09 -19.78 2.95
C ARG A 270 14.83 -21.14 3.60
N SER A 271 14.09 -21.17 4.69
CA SER A 271 13.86 -22.37 5.51
C SER A 271 12.41 -22.87 5.48
N VAL A 272 11.47 -22.03 5.10
CA VAL A 272 10.03 -22.35 5.07
C VAL A 272 9.47 -22.04 3.68
N SER A 273 8.71 -22.98 3.10
CA SER A 273 8.05 -22.70 1.81
C SER A 273 7.08 -21.53 1.94
N LEU A 274 7.01 -20.73 0.89
CA LEU A 274 6.19 -19.51 0.87
C LEU A 274 4.70 -19.79 1.16
N ASP A 275 4.16 -20.91 0.65
CA ASP A 275 2.80 -21.34 0.94
C ASP A 275 2.54 -21.57 2.44
N ARG A 276 3.47 -22.27 3.11
CA ARG A 276 3.35 -22.53 4.55
C ARG A 276 3.49 -21.25 5.36
N LEU A 277 4.41 -20.37 4.96
CA LEU A 277 4.61 -19.08 5.62
C LEU A 277 3.35 -18.21 5.53
N MET A 278 2.77 -18.09 4.34
CA MET A 278 1.56 -17.29 4.12
C MET A 278 0.34 -17.91 4.81
N LEU A 279 0.17 -19.23 4.74
CA LEU A 279 -0.97 -19.89 5.39
C LEU A 279 -0.87 -19.80 6.91
N GLY A 280 0.31 -20.07 7.50
CA GLY A 280 0.57 -19.91 8.93
C GLY A 280 0.38 -18.45 9.37
N GLY A 281 0.89 -17.51 8.59
CA GLY A 281 0.68 -16.07 8.78
C GLY A 281 -0.80 -15.69 8.78
N ALA A 282 -1.61 -16.23 7.85
CA ALA A 282 -3.05 -15.98 7.80
C ALA A 282 -3.78 -16.49 9.05
N VAL A 283 -3.51 -17.71 9.47
CA VAL A 283 -4.12 -18.31 10.67
C VAL A 283 -3.77 -17.51 11.93
N LEU A 284 -2.51 -17.16 12.11
CA LEU A 284 -2.07 -16.35 13.26
C LEU A 284 -2.66 -14.94 13.19
N PHE A 285 -2.73 -14.34 12.00
CA PHE A 285 -3.34 -13.01 11.79
C PHE A 285 -4.83 -13.02 12.20
N VAL A 286 -5.59 -14.05 11.81
CA VAL A 286 -6.98 -14.23 12.27
C VAL A 286 -7.04 -14.28 13.78
N GLY A 287 -6.18 -15.06 14.44
CA GLY A 287 -6.14 -15.14 15.91
C GLY A 287 -5.87 -13.81 16.55
N VAL A 288 -4.85 -13.08 16.10
CA VAL A 288 -4.42 -11.80 16.66
C VAL A 288 -5.48 -10.72 16.46
N THR A 289 -6.07 -10.62 15.26
CA THR A 289 -7.10 -9.61 14.96
C THR A 289 -8.44 -9.93 15.61
N SER A 290 -8.78 -11.21 15.80
CA SER A 290 -9.95 -11.62 16.60
C SER A 290 -9.76 -11.31 18.08
N CYS A 291 -8.55 -11.50 18.62
CA CYS A 291 -8.19 -11.10 19.99
C CYS A 291 -8.38 -9.59 20.18
N ALA A 292 -7.91 -8.77 19.23
CA ALA A 292 -8.13 -7.32 19.26
C ALA A 292 -9.63 -6.94 19.28
N ALA A 293 -10.45 -7.64 18.49
CA ALA A 293 -11.89 -7.39 18.47
C ALA A 293 -12.60 -7.87 19.75
N GLY A 294 -12.12 -8.93 20.40
CA GLY A 294 -12.74 -9.54 21.56
C GLY A 294 -12.34 -8.94 22.91
N ILE A 295 -11.15 -8.35 23.02
CA ILE A 295 -10.61 -7.86 24.29
C ILE A 295 -10.66 -6.34 24.36
N ASP A 296 -11.33 -5.81 25.37
CA ASP A 296 -11.44 -4.38 25.61
C ASP A 296 -10.31 -3.86 26.51
N ASN A 297 -9.11 -3.76 25.92
CA ASN A 297 -7.92 -3.25 26.58
C ASN A 297 -7.00 -2.57 25.57
N LEU A 298 -6.65 -1.31 25.82
CA LEU A 298 -5.81 -0.50 24.93
C LEU A 298 -4.44 -1.15 24.63
N VAL A 299 -3.75 -1.64 25.67
CA VAL A 299 -2.41 -2.21 25.53
C VAL A 299 -2.46 -3.49 24.70
N VAL A 300 -3.46 -4.35 24.97
CA VAL A 300 -3.69 -5.58 24.20
C VAL A 300 -3.98 -5.24 22.73
N ASN A 301 -4.83 -4.23 22.47
CA ASN A 301 -5.13 -3.83 21.10
C ASN A 301 -3.90 -3.29 20.36
N VAL A 302 -3.05 -2.47 20.99
CA VAL A 302 -1.80 -2.00 20.38
C VAL A 302 -0.83 -3.16 20.13
N ALA A 303 -0.73 -4.11 21.06
CA ALA A 303 0.09 -5.31 20.88
C ALA A 303 -0.45 -6.20 19.74
N CYS A 304 -1.77 -6.37 19.64
CA CYS A 304 -2.40 -7.08 18.52
C CYS A 304 -2.18 -6.37 17.17
N LEU A 305 -2.21 -5.03 17.13
CA LEU A 305 -1.87 -4.27 15.93
C LEU A 305 -0.41 -4.51 15.50
N ALA A 306 0.53 -4.53 16.45
CA ALA A 306 1.93 -4.89 16.16
C ALA A 306 2.04 -6.32 15.62
N GLY A 307 1.37 -7.29 16.25
CA GLY A 307 1.32 -8.68 15.77
C GLY A 307 0.72 -8.78 14.37
N ALA A 308 -0.38 -8.09 14.11
CA ALA A 308 -1.01 -8.04 12.79
C ALA A 308 -0.07 -7.44 11.74
N GLY A 309 0.65 -6.36 12.08
CA GLY A 309 1.64 -5.75 11.19
C GLY A 309 2.77 -6.72 10.80
N LEU A 310 3.31 -7.46 11.79
CA LEU A 310 4.34 -8.46 11.54
C LEU A 310 3.84 -9.57 10.60
N LEU A 311 2.63 -10.06 10.84
CA LEU A 311 2.06 -11.18 10.10
C LEU A 311 1.59 -10.80 8.70
N ILE A 312 1.05 -9.58 8.49
CA ILE A 312 0.60 -9.12 7.17
C ILE A 312 1.77 -8.84 6.21
N ALA A 313 2.96 -8.62 6.74
CA ALA A 313 4.14 -8.21 5.98
C ALA A 313 4.51 -9.16 4.83
N CYS A 314 4.23 -10.46 4.98
CA CYS A 314 4.58 -11.48 3.98
C CYS A 314 3.62 -11.55 2.79
N PHE A 315 2.39 -10.97 2.88
CA PHE A 315 1.37 -11.24 1.87
C PHE A 315 1.61 -10.50 0.57
N TRP A 316 1.89 -9.19 0.61
CA TRP A 316 2.11 -8.42 -0.61
C TRP A 316 3.25 -9.00 -1.46
N PRO A 317 4.49 -9.13 -0.95
CA PRO A 317 5.58 -9.72 -1.72
C PRO A 317 5.36 -11.21 -1.99
N GLY A 318 4.71 -11.93 -1.08
CA GLY A 318 4.42 -13.36 -1.21
C GLY A 318 3.47 -13.67 -2.37
N VAL A 319 2.38 -12.93 -2.51
CA VAL A 319 1.44 -13.11 -3.63
C VAL A 319 2.13 -12.82 -4.96
N LEU A 320 2.95 -11.75 -5.04
CA LEU A 320 3.71 -11.43 -6.26
C LEU A 320 4.72 -12.52 -6.61
N SER A 321 5.40 -13.10 -5.62
CA SER A 321 6.34 -14.22 -5.81
C SER A 321 5.64 -15.48 -6.28
N LEU A 322 4.52 -15.87 -5.63
CA LEU A 322 3.71 -17.02 -6.05
C LEU A 322 3.16 -16.85 -7.47
N ALA A 323 2.76 -15.64 -7.85
CA ALA A 323 2.29 -15.38 -9.20
C ALA A 323 3.42 -15.57 -10.23
N THR A 324 4.61 -15.06 -9.95
CA THR A 324 5.78 -15.23 -10.81
C THR A 324 6.17 -16.70 -10.97
N GLU A 325 6.16 -17.46 -9.88
CA GLU A 325 6.52 -18.87 -9.85
C GLU A 325 5.49 -19.75 -10.59
N ARG A 326 4.19 -19.56 -10.32
CA ARG A 326 3.13 -20.45 -10.79
C ARG A 326 2.58 -20.12 -12.17
N ILE A 327 2.68 -18.86 -12.60
CA ILE A 327 2.23 -18.45 -13.94
C ILE A 327 3.41 -18.50 -14.91
N GLY A 328 4.63 -18.71 -14.40
CA GLY A 328 5.84 -18.93 -15.23
C GLY A 328 6.41 -17.67 -15.85
N THR A 329 6.01 -16.49 -15.37
CA THR A 329 6.54 -15.23 -15.88
C THR A 329 6.50 -14.13 -14.83
N GLY A 330 7.63 -13.47 -14.64
CA GLY A 330 7.75 -12.24 -13.88
C GLY A 330 7.46 -11.00 -14.74
N SER A 331 6.44 -11.05 -15.62
CA SER A 331 6.13 -9.91 -16.49
C SER A 331 5.67 -8.70 -15.66
N ALA A 332 6.15 -7.51 -16.01
CA ALA A 332 5.74 -6.27 -15.37
C ALA A 332 4.21 -6.08 -15.40
N THR A 333 3.57 -6.53 -16.49
CA THR A 333 2.10 -6.49 -16.64
C THR A 333 1.39 -7.34 -15.59
N LEU A 334 1.84 -8.59 -15.33
CA LEU A 334 1.26 -9.45 -14.31
C LEU A 334 1.36 -8.82 -12.92
N LEU A 335 2.55 -8.34 -12.57
CA LEU A 335 2.80 -7.73 -11.26
C LEU A 335 2.00 -6.43 -11.07
N ALA A 336 1.89 -5.60 -12.12
CA ALA A 336 1.08 -4.38 -12.08
C ALA A 336 -0.41 -4.68 -11.89
N MET A 337 -0.97 -5.69 -12.58
CA MET A 337 -2.37 -6.07 -12.42
C MET A 337 -2.67 -6.56 -11.00
N LEU A 338 -1.77 -7.33 -10.39
CA LEU A 338 -1.91 -7.77 -9.00
C LEU A 338 -1.78 -6.60 -8.02
N ALA A 339 -0.82 -5.69 -8.23
CA ALA A 339 -0.65 -4.51 -7.40
C ALA A 339 -1.91 -3.62 -7.40
N VAL A 340 -2.51 -3.41 -8.58
CA VAL A 340 -3.77 -2.64 -8.70
C VAL A 340 -4.92 -3.33 -7.98
N ALA A 341 -5.00 -4.67 -7.99
CA ALA A 341 -5.99 -5.40 -7.19
C ALA A 341 -5.79 -5.15 -5.68
N GLY A 342 -4.54 -5.17 -5.19
CA GLY A 342 -4.23 -4.82 -3.81
C GLY A 342 -4.64 -3.40 -3.46
N ILE A 343 -4.33 -2.43 -4.34
CA ILE A 343 -4.73 -1.02 -4.19
C ILE A 343 -6.26 -0.89 -4.13
N ALA A 344 -7.01 -1.61 -4.96
CA ALA A 344 -8.47 -1.63 -4.89
C ALA A 344 -8.95 -2.14 -3.53
N GLY A 345 -8.29 -3.15 -2.96
CA GLY A 345 -8.56 -3.63 -1.61
C GLY A 345 -8.41 -2.55 -0.55
N PHE A 346 -7.36 -1.71 -0.62
CA PHE A 346 -7.14 -0.56 0.27
C PHE A 346 -8.29 0.47 0.26
N GLY A 347 -9.10 0.51 -0.77
CA GLY A 347 -10.31 1.35 -0.82
C GLY A 347 -11.56 0.59 -0.38
N ILE A 348 -11.76 -0.61 -0.92
CA ILE A 348 -13.04 -1.35 -0.83
C ILE A 348 -13.31 -1.82 0.61
N LEU A 349 -12.35 -2.50 1.26
CA LEU A 349 -12.59 -3.06 2.59
C LEU A 349 -12.74 -1.98 3.68
N PRO A 350 -11.93 -0.91 3.74
CA PRO A 350 -12.19 0.19 4.68
C PRO A 350 -13.56 0.84 4.49
N ALA A 351 -14.03 0.99 3.25
CA ALA A 351 -15.37 1.52 2.97
C ALA A 351 -16.47 0.58 3.49
N ALA A 352 -16.34 -0.72 3.24
CA ALA A 352 -17.28 -1.73 3.74
C ALA A 352 -17.31 -1.76 5.27
N ILE A 353 -16.16 -1.66 5.93
CA ILE A 353 -16.06 -1.52 7.39
C ILE A 353 -16.80 -0.27 7.85
N GLY A 354 -16.66 0.87 7.18
CA GLY A 354 -17.36 2.10 7.52
C GLY A 354 -18.89 1.95 7.45
N ILE A 355 -19.40 1.27 6.41
CA ILE A 355 -20.85 0.99 6.26
C ILE A 355 -21.37 0.11 7.40
N VAL A 356 -20.61 -0.94 7.76
CA VAL A 356 -20.99 -1.81 8.90
C VAL A 356 -20.88 -1.05 10.22
N ALA A 357 -19.82 -0.25 10.38
CA ALA A 357 -19.59 0.53 11.58
C ALA A 357 -20.67 1.58 11.85
N GLU A 358 -21.30 2.13 10.79
CA GLU A 358 -22.40 3.08 10.90
C GLU A 358 -23.60 2.51 11.69
N ARG A 359 -23.87 1.21 11.55
CA ARG A 359 -25.00 0.54 12.19
C ARG A 359 -24.64 -0.18 13.48
N PHE A 360 -23.45 -0.77 13.54
CA PHE A 360 -23.06 -1.73 14.57
C PHE A 360 -21.83 -1.28 15.39
N GLY A 361 -21.27 -0.12 15.09
CA GLY A 361 -20.05 0.39 15.72
C GLY A 361 -18.77 -0.14 15.09
N LEU A 362 -17.68 0.61 15.27
CA LEU A 362 -16.41 0.39 14.57
C LEU A 362 -15.73 -0.94 14.98
N ARG A 363 -15.91 -1.39 16.23
CA ARG A 363 -15.40 -2.68 16.72
C ARG A 363 -15.96 -3.86 15.92
N ILE A 364 -17.27 -3.87 15.64
CA ILE A 364 -17.92 -4.91 14.84
C ILE A 364 -17.50 -4.77 13.39
N GLY A 365 -17.43 -3.55 12.85
CA GLY A 365 -16.91 -3.30 11.51
C GLY A 365 -15.50 -3.88 11.30
N LEU A 366 -14.59 -3.67 12.24
CA LEU A 366 -13.23 -4.23 12.20
C LEU A 366 -13.19 -5.76 12.28
N GLY A 367 -14.23 -6.42 12.78
CA GLY A 367 -14.40 -7.88 12.71
C GLY A 367 -14.42 -8.43 11.28
N MET A 368 -14.65 -7.59 10.26
CA MET A 368 -14.52 -7.97 8.87
C MET A 368 -13.05 -8.30 8.49
N VAL A 369 -12.06 -7.75 9.18
CA VAL A 369 -10.63 -8.00 8.88
C VAL A 369 -10.26 -9.46 9.11
N PRO A 370 -10.46 -10.08 10.30
CA PRO A 370 -10.22 -11.51 10.49
C PRO A 370 -11.11 -12.38 9.58
N ALA A 371 -12.38 -12.03 9.37
CA ALA A 371 -13.26 -12.76 8.45
C ALA A 371 -12.72 -12.78 7.01
N THR A 372 -12.23 -11.63 6.52
CA THR A 372 -11.60 -11.53 5.20
C THR A 372 -10.33 -12.38 5.12
N MET A 373 -9.50 -12.40 6.17
CA MET A 373 -8.27 -13.20 6.17
C MET A 373 -8.57 -14.71 6.20
N VAL A 374 -9.68 -15.16 6.79
CA VAL A 374 -10.14 -16.56 6.65
C VAL A 374 -10.38 -16.91 5.18
N VAL A 375 -11.03 -16.03 4.43
CA VAL A 375 -11.24 -16.23 2.98
C VAL A 375 -9.90 -16.29 2.24
N VAL A 376 -8.93 -15.44 2.59
CA VAL A 376 -7.58 -15.49 2.02
C VAL A 376 -6.92 -16.85 2.30
N ALA A 377 -7.00 -17.35 3.53
CA ALA A 377 -6.44 -18.66 3.90
C ALA A 377 -7.05 -19.79 3.05
N LEU A 378 -8.37 -19.76 2.81
CA LEU A 378 -9.06 -20.74 1.95
C LEU A 378 -8.58 -20.63 0.50
N ILE A 379 -8.43 -19.42 -0.04
CA ILE A 379 -7.92 -19.21 -1.40
C ILE A 379 -6.49 -19.75 -1.54
N LEU A 380 -5.62 -19.49 -0.56
CA LEU A 380 -4.24 -19.99 -0.57
C LEU A 380 -4.20 -21.53 -0.50
N LEU A 381 -5.06 -22.16 0.30
CA LEU A 381 -5.20 -23.63 0.34
C LEU A 381 -5.62 -24.20 -1.01
N ILE A 382 -6.60 -23.59 -1.68
CA ILE A 382 -7.06 -24.00 -3.00
C ILE A 382 -5.92 -23.84 -4.02
N ALA A 383 -5.23 -22.72 -4.01
CA ALA A 383 -4.14 -22.44 -4.92
C ALA A 383 -2.94 -23.41 -4.72
N ALA A 384 -2.63 -23.78 -3.47
CA ALA A 384 -1.57 -24.74 -3.15
C ALA A 384 -1.92 -26.15 -3.64
N ARG A 385 -3.17 -26.61 -3.43
CA ARG A 385 -3.65 -27.92 -3.90
C ARG A 385 -3.66 -28.03 -5.44
N SER A 386 -4.02 -26.96 -6.12
CA SER A 386 -4.02 -26.91 -7.59
C SER A 386 -2.61 -27.06 -8.17
N ALA A 387 -1.59 -26.50 -7.50
CA ALA A 387 -0.19 -26.61 -7.91
C ALA A 387 0.37 -28.02 -7.66
N GLY A 388 0.04 -28.65 -6.52
CA GLY A 388 0.43 -30.03 -6.22
C GLY A 388 -0.17 -31.06 -7.18
N ALA A 389 -1.42 -30.89 -7.60
CA ALA A 389 -2.06 -31.77 -8.58
C ALA A 389 -1.42 -31.67 -9.98
N ALA A 390 -0.98 -30.48 -10.39
CA ALA A 390 -0.30 -30.27 -11.67
C ALA A 390 1.10 -30.92 -11.68
N SER A 391 1.82 -30.91 -10.56
CA SER A 391 3.13 -31.56 -10.44
C SER A 391 3.06 -33.09 -10.36
N ALA A 392 1.98 -33.63 -9.78
CA ALA A 392 1.77 -35.09 -9.69
C ALA A 392 1.25 -35.72 -11.00
N GLY A 393 0.70 -34.93 -11.93
CA GLY A 393 0.21 -35.37 -13.22
C GLY A 393 1.20 -35.26 -14.38
N ALA A 394 2.40 -34.72 -14.16
CA ALA A 394 3.45 -34.70 -15.18
C ALA A 394 4.04 -36.12 -15.31
N PRO A 395 3.96 -36.79 -16.49
CA PRO A 395 4.57 -38.10 -16.67
C PRO A 395 6.06 -37.98 -16.45
N GLY A 396 6.60 -38.76 -15.52
CA GLY A 396 8.03 -38.81 -15.26
C GLY A 396 8.77 -39.03 -16.59
N SER A 397 9.65 -38.10 -16.94
CA SER A 397 10.68 -38.35 -17.93
C SER A 397 11.57 -39.47 -17.36
N ALA A 398 11.18 -40.70 -17.66
CA ALA A 398 12.12 -41.81 -17.59
C ALA A 398 13.11 -41.57 -18.74
N ASP A 399 14.34 -41.19 -18.32
CA ASP A 399 15.58 -41.73 -18.89
C ASP A 399 16.75 -41.23 -18.04
#